data_44601da440202cd445272eb7734ef3c6
#
_entry.id   44601da440202cd445272eb7734ef3c6
#
_cell.length_a   1.000
_cell.length_b   1.000
_cell.length_c   1.000
_cell.angle_alpha   90.00
_cell.angle_beta   90.00
_cell.angle_gamma   90.00
#
_symmetry.space_group_name_H-M   'P 1'
#
loop_
_entity.id
_entity.type
_entity.pdbx_description
1 polymer ?
#
loop_
_entity_poly.entity_id
_entity_poly.type
_entity_poly.pdbx_seq_one_letter_code
_entity_poly.pdbx_strand_id
1 'polypeptide(L)'
;MKILVFNGSPKREKSDTMCITRAFLEGMEAADEQDVKIIHAIDRHVEYCSGCFACMHNGGHCIHDDDMRGILEEILQSNLLIFSYPLYCYGMPAPLKAIIDRILPLSKMTMEKVGDRYEHVGQADYSHLRYVMICGCGFPNSKQNFEPAVAQFKLLFPNGHTILTVPESPMFNVPQAAVVTVPRLELVKEAGKQYAETGKIDDELLKAVCSPMIPEEQYAAIVNAGA
;
A
#
# COMPACT_ATOMS: atom_id res chain seq x y z
N MET A 1 16.72 -3.62 5.54
CA MET A 1 16.23 -2.21 5.57
C MET A 1 15.08 -2.09 6.58
N LYS A 2 14.70 -0.85 7.00
CA LYS A 2 13.56 -0.62 7.87
C LYS A 2 12.28 -0.41 7.04
N ILE A 3 11.29 -1.28 7.24
CA ILE A 3 10.05 -1.35 6.46
C ILE A 3 8.86 -1.07 7.37
N LEU A 4 8.03 -0.10 7.01
CA LEU A 4 6.76 0.16 7.66
C LEU A 4 5.60 -0.25 6.74
N VAL A 5 4.80 -1.20 7.20
CA VAL A 5 3.60 -1.67 6.49
C VAL A 5 2.36 -1.04 7.09
N PHE A 6 1.61 -0.31 6.29
CA PHE A 6 0.26 0.14 6.62
C PHE A 6 -0.76 -0.87 6.10
N ASN A 7 -1.33 -1.65 6.99
CA ASN A 7 -2.44 -2.53 6.65
C ASN A 7 -3.78 -1.78 6.80
N GLY A 8 -4.41 -1.46 5.68
CA GLY A 8 -5.71 -0.78 5.63
C GLY A 8 -6.91 -1.71 5.76
N SER A 9 -6.70 -3.03 5.83
CA SER A 9 -7.81 -3.98 5.93
C SER A 9 -8.39 -4.06 7.35
N PRO A 10 -9.72 -4.02 7.51
CA PRO A 10 -10.36 -4.27 8.81
C PRO A 10 -10.20 -5.71 9.31
N LYS A 11 -9.83 -6.65 8.43
CA LYS A 11 -9.55 -8.05 8.79
C LYS A 11 -8.17 -8.24 9.45
N ARG A 12 -7.35 -7.20 9.54
CA ARG A 12 -5.99 -7.23 10.10
C ARG A 12 -5.14 -8.32 9.44
N GLU A 13 -4.49 -9.17 10.24
CA GLU A 13 -3.63 -10.26 9.76
C GLU A 13 -4.35 -11.31 8.90
N LYS A 14 -5.68 -11.43 9.05
CA LYS A 14 -6.51 -12.35 8.25
C LYS A 14 -6.95 -11.76 6.91
N SER A 15 -6.35 -10.65 6.51
CA SER A 15 -6.68 -9.99 5.25
C SER A 15 -6.09 -10.73 4.05
N ASP A 16 -6.85 -10.80 2.98
CA ASP A 16 -6.42 -11.36 1.70
C ASP A 16 -5.18 -10.60 1.17
N THR A 17 -5.17 -9.27 1.32
CA THR A 17 -4.01 -8.45 0.94
C THR A 17 -2.79 -8.69 1.83
N MET A 18 -2.99 -9.07 3.10
CA MET A 18 -1.86 -9.44 3.96
C MET A 18 -1.23 -10.78 3.56
N CYS A 19 -1.98 -11.73 3.00
CA CYS A 19 -1.39 -12.94 2.40
C CYS A 19 -0.39 -12.56 1.30
N ILE A 20 -0.78 -11.64 0.41
CA ILE A 20 0.07 -11.13 -0.68
C ILE A 20 1.27 -10.36 -0.11
N THR A 21 1.03 -9.48 0.87
CA THR A 21 2.08 -8.65 1.49
C THR A 21 3.11 -9.51 2.22
N ARG A 22 2.68 -10.56 2.93
CA ARG A 22 3.60 -11.49 3.59
C ARG A 22 4.47 -12.23 2.59
N ALA A 23 3.90 -12.74 1.50
CA ALA A 23 4.68 -13.37 0.44
C ALA A 23 5.72 -12.40 -0.16
N PHE A 24 5.36 -11.14 -0.36
CA PHE A 24 6.30 -10.11 -0.82
C PHE A 24 7.44 -9.89 0.19
N LEU A 25 7.11 -9.76 1.48
CA LEU A 25 8.10 -9.60 2.56
C LEU A 25 9.00 -10.85 2.72
N GLU A 26 8.43 -12.06 2.64
CA GLU A 26 9.22 -13.30 2.64
C GLU A 26 10.24 -13.33 1.50
N GLY A 27 9.85 -12.85 0.31
CA GLY A 27 10.76 -12.69 -0.81
C GLY A 27 11.89 -11.67 -0.53
N MET A 28 11.54 -10.56 0.09
CA MET A 28 12.54 -9.55 0.49
C MET A 28 13.52 -10.09 1.54
N GLU A 29 13.01 -10.80 2.54
CA GLU A 29 13.82 -11.44 3.60
C GLU A 29 14.75 -12.52 3.05
N ALA A 30 14.35 -13.22 1.98
CA ALA A 30 15.22 -14.20 1.31
C ALA A 30 16.44 -13.57 0.63
N ALA A 31 16.38 -12.29 0.29
CA ALA A 31 17.50 -11.55 -0.30
C ALA A 31 18.41 -10.91 0.77
N ASP A 32 17.82 -10.33 1.82
CA ASP A 32 18.54 -9.64 2.91
C ASP A 32 17.63 -9.50 4.13
N GLU A 33 18.20 -9.38 5.33
CA GLU A 33 17.47 -9.15 6.58
C GLU A 33 16.65 -7.85 6.54
N GLN A 34 15.40 -7.92 6.97
CA GLN A 34 14.47 -6.81 6.99
C GLN A 34 13.97 -6.54 8.42
N ASP A 35 13.93 -5.26 8.81
CA ASP A 35 13.27 -4.80 10.05
C ASP A 35 11.86 -4.34 9.70
N VAL A 36 10.87 -5.20 9.93
CA VAL A 36 9.48 -5.00 9.49
C VAL A 36 8.57 -4.65 10.65
N LYS A 37 7.92 -3.49 10.56
CA LYS A 37 6.85 -3.06 11.46
C LYS A 37 5.53 -2.98 10.71
N ILE A 38 4.46 -3.58 11.28
CA ILE A 38 3.12 -3.54 10.70
C ILE A 38 2.20 -2.69 11.57
N ILE A 39 1.54 -1.72 10.96
CA ILE A 39 0.48 -0.91 11.56
C ILE A 39 -0.85 -1.31 10.94
N HIS A 40 -1.76 -1.87 11.75
CA HIS A 40 -3.16 -2.04 11.35
C HIS A 40 -3.89 -0.71 11.53
N ALA A 41 -4.27 -0.07 10.44
CA ALA A 41 -4.90 1.25 10.49
C ALA A 41 -6.19 1.27 11.31
N ILE A 42 -6.95 0.17 11.30
CA ILE A 42 -8.21 0.02 12.05
C ILE A 42 -8.01 0.04 13.57
N ASP A 43 -6.81 -0.28 14.06
CA ASP A 43 -6.49 -0.35 15.50
C ASP A 43 -5.89 0.96 16.01
N ARG A 44 -5.78 1.98 15.16
CA ARG A 44 -5.19 3.27 15.52
C ARG A 44 -6.27 4.31 15.75
N HIS A 45 -6.10 5.06 16.82
CA HIS A 45 -6.91 6.25 17.07
C HIS A 45 -6.27 7.42 16.30
N VAL A 46 -6.81 7.73 15.14
CA VAL A 46 -6.40 8.85 14.29
C VAL A 46 -7.61 9.72 14.00
N GLU A 47 -7.64 10.91 14.61
CA GLU A 47 -8.67 11.91 14.36
C GLU A 47 -8.63 12.40 12.90
N TYR A 48 -9.77 12.73 12.34
CA TYR A 48 -9.84 13.27 10.98
C TYR A 48 -9.17 14.63 10.90
N CYS A 49 -8.44 14.87 9.81
CA CYS A 49 -7.83 16.17 9.56
C CYS A 49 -8.90 17.25 9.47
N SER A 50 -8.79 18.29 10.32
CA SER A 50 -9.72 19.42 10.32
C SER A 50 -9.39 20.48 9.26
N GLY A 51 -8.30 20.31 8.49
CA GLY A 51 -7.88 21.28 7.48
C GLY A 51 -7.38 22.62 8.03
N CYS A 52 -6.99 22.67 9.30
CA CYS A 52 -6.54 23.91 9.95
C CYS A 52 -5.16 24.39 9.51
N PHE A 53 -4.36 23.54 8.87
CA PHE A 53 -3.00 23.79 8.39
C PHE A 53 -1.98 24.23 9.46
N ALA A 54 -2.33 24.20 10.74
CA ALA A 54 -1.43 24.60 11.82
C ALA A 54 -0.08 23.86 11.77
N CYS A 55 -0.08 22.55 11.46
CA CYS A 55 1.13 21.74 11.33
C CYS A 55 2.10 22.26 10.25
N MET A 56 1.61 22.84 9.17
CA MET A 56 2.45 23.34 8.08
C MET A 56 3.12 24.69 8.42
N HIS A 57 2.69 25.34 9.50
CA HIS A 57 3.22 26.63 9.95
C HIS A 57 4.07 26.54 11.22
N ASN A 58 4.01 25.44 11.97
CA ASN A 58 4.67 25.28 13.26
C ASN A 58 5.67 24.12 13.32
N GLY A 59 6.33 23.83 12.19
CA GLY A 59 7.37 22.80 12.15
C GLY A 59 6.87 21.37 12.20
N GLY A 60 5.66 21.11 11.72
CA GLY A 60 5.12 19.76 11.63
C GLY A 60 4.29 19.31 12.85
N HIS A 61 4.01 20.19 13.79
CA HIS A 61 3.23 19.84 14.98
C HIS A 61 1.72 19.92 14.71
N CYS A 62 1.04 18.78 14.76
CA CYS A 62 -0.43 18.72 14.64
C CYS A 62 -1.10 19.14 15.95
N ILE A 63 -2.31 19.75 15.85
CA ILE A 63 -3.12 20.12 17.02
C ILE A 63 -3.78 18.91 17.71
N HIS A 64 -3.96 17.80 16.99
CA HIS A 64 -4.53 16.56 17.54
C HIS A 64 -3.44 15.79 18.31
N ASP A 65 -3.80 15.33 19.50
CA ASP A 65 -2.98 14.46 20.34
C ASP A 65 -3.53 13.03 20.25
N ASP A 66 -3.02 12.29 19.26
CA ASP A 66 -3.47 10.95 18.90
C ASP A 66 -2.31 10.09 18.37
N ASP A 67 -2.59 8.87 17.92
CA ASP A 67 -1.57 7.92 17.45
C ASP A 67 -0.74 8.44 16.26
N MET A 68 -1.22 9.48 15.57
CA MET A 68 -0.55 9.99 14.37
C MET A 68 0.85 10.51 14.64
N ARG A 69 1.13 11.03 15.84
CA ARG A 69 2.48 11.46 16.24
C ARG A 69 3.48 10.31 16.11
N GLY A 70 3.18 9.18 16.73
CA GLY A 70 4.06 8.00 16.67
C GLY A 70 4.13 7.41 15.25
N ILE A 71 3.04 7.47 14.47
CA ILE A 71 3.02 7.03 13.09
C ILE A 71 3.96 7.88 12.22
N LEU A 72 3.96 9.21 12.38
CA LEU A 72 4.88 10.10 11.68
C LEU A 72 6.34 9.83 12.02
N GLU A 73 6.65 9.56 13.29
CA GLU A 73 8.01 9.18 13.73
C GLU A 73 8.47 7.88 13.07
N GLU A 74 7.59 6.88 12.96
CA GLU A 74 7.90 5.62 12.25
C GLU A 74 8.11 5.82 10.74
N ILE A 75 7.30 6.67 10.11
CA ILE A 75 7.48 7.04 8.69
C ILE A 75 8.88 7.63 8.48
N LEU A 76 9.27 8.59 9.32
CA LEU A 76 10.56 9.27 9.20
C LEU A 76 11.78 8.36 9.42
N GLN A 77 11.60 7.28 10.17
CA GLN A 77 12.67 6.30 10.44
C GLN A 77 12.73 5.18 9.42
N SER A 78 11.77 5.08 8.51
CA SER A 78 11.67 3.98 7.55
C SER A 78 12.45 4.26 6.26
N ASN A 79 12.80 3.18 5.54
CA ASN A 79 13.35 3.25 4.18
C ASN A 79 12.27 2.91 3.14
N LEU A 80 11.31 2.06 3.51
CA LEU A 80 10.23 1.60 2.67
C LEU A 80 8.89 1.68 3.39
N LEU A 81 7.90 2.29 2.74
CA LEU A 81 6.51 2.29 3.18
C LEU A 81 5.69 1.38 2.26
N ILE A 82 5.07 0.35 2.83
CA ILE A 82 4.17 -0.56 2.09
C ILE A 82 2.73 -0.25 2.49
N PHE A 83 1.89 0.06 1.52
CA PHE A 83 0.46 0.29 1.70
C PHE A 83 -0.30 -0.94 1.21
N SER A 84 -0.71 -1.80 2.16
CA SER A 84 -1.43 -3.05 1.92
C SER A 84 -2.91 -2.87 2.25
N TYR A 85 -3.80 -2.92 1.24
CA TYR A 85 -5.21 -2.69 1.49
C TYR A 85 -6.14 -3.33 0.44
N PRO A 86 -7.37 -3.75 0.85
CA PRO A 86 -8.40 -4.11 -0.11
C PRO A 86 -8.97 -2.85 -0.76
N LEU A 87 -9.31 -2.96 -2.04
CA LEU A 87 -9.98 -1.88 -2.77
C LEU A 87 -11.43 -1.74 -2.28
N TYR A 88 -11.74 -0.66 -1.57
CA TYR A 88 -13.09 -0.33 -1.13
C TYR A 88 -13.58 0.92 -1.86
N CYS A 89 -14.71 0.79 -2.55
CA CYS A 89 -15.27 1.89 -3.34
C CYS A 89 -14.21 2.55 -4.26
N TYR A 90 -13.39 1.71 -4.91
CA TYR A 90 -12.32 2.11 -5.83
C TYR A 90 -11.16 2.90 -5.19
N GLY A 91 -11.01 2.87 -3.88
CA GLY A 91 -9.97 3.60 -3.14
C GLY A 91 -9.50 2.90 -1.88
N MET A 92 -8.76 3.64 -1.07
CA MET A 92 -8.27 3.19 0.23
C MET A 92 -9.41 3.09 1.24
N PRO A 93 -9.44 2.07 2.13
CA PRO A 93 -10.35 2.03 3.26
C PRO A 93 -10.21 3.25 4.18
N ALA A 94 -11.33 3.68 4.78
CA ALA A 94 -11.40 4.92 5.56
C ALA A 94 -10.33 5.05 6.68
N PRO A 95 -10.00 4.01 7.47
CA PRO A 95 -8.95 4.13 8.48
C PRO A 95 -7.56 4.43 7.89
N LEU A 96 -7.22 3.83 6.75
CA LEU A 96 -5.96 4.10 6.06
C LEU A 96 -5.97 5.51 5.44
N LYS A 97 -7.12 5.93 4.89
CA LYS A 97 -7.28 7.28 4.32
C LYS A 97 -7.14 8.35 5.40
N ALA A 98 -7.62 8.11 6.63
CA ALA A 98 -7.43 9.02 7.75
C ALA A 98 -5.94 9.22 8.06
N ILE A 99 -5.13 8.16 8.07
CA ILE A 99 -3.68 8.26 8.23
C ILE A 99 -3.08 9.11 7.09
N ILE A 100 -3.46 8.83 5.84
CA ILE A 100 -2.94 9.57 4.67
C ILE A 100 -3.31 11.05 4.73
N ASP A 101 -4.52 11.41 5.15
CA ASP A 101 -4.93 12.82 5.27
C ASP A 101 -4.16 13.55 6.40
N ARG A 102 -3.56 12.80 7.31
CA ARG A 102 -2.80 13.31 8.45
C ARG A 102 -1.28 13.29 8.26
N ILE A 103 -0.75 13.02 7.05
CA ILE A 103 0.69 13.16 6.74
C ILE A 103 1.09 14.63 6.43
N LEU A 104 0.18 15.56 6.36
CA LEU A 104 0.45 16.99 6.12
C LEU A 104 1.55 17.58 7.01
N PRO A 105 1.76 17.14 8.28
CA PRO A 105 2.89 17.58 9.11
C PRO A 105 4.27 17.37 8.48
N LEU A 106 4.40 16.48 7.52
CA LEU A 106 5.66 16.25 6.78
C LEU A 106 5.95 17.33 5.73
N SER A 107 5.01 18.24 5.47
CA SER A 107 5.13 19.29 4.45
C SER A 107 5.06 20.69 5.06
N LYS A 108 5.70 21.65 4.38
CA LYS A 108 5.59 23.09 4.66
C LYS A 108 4.48 23.69 3.80
N MET A 109 3.98 24.86 4.18
CA MET A 109 3.01 25.62 3.36
C MET A 109 3.63 26.16 2.07
N THR A 110 4.95 26.31 2.03
CA THR A 110 5.69 26.75 0.84
C THR A 110 5.57 25.74 -0.29
N MET A 111 5.36 26.21 -1.49
CA MET A 111 5.31 25.41 -2.71
C MET A 111 6.47 25.77 -3.64
N GLU A 112 6.95 24.78 -4.37
CA GLU A 112 7.92 24.95 -5.46
C GLU A 112 7.45 24.23 -6.73
N LYS A 113 7.96 24.66 -7.87
CA LYS A 113 7.63 24.07 -9.16
C LYS A 113 8.52 22.85 -9.41
N VAL A 114 7.89 21.69 -9.59
CA VAL A 114 8.56 20.43 -9.93
C VAL A 114 7.99 19.91 -11.26
N GLY A 115 8.76 20.05 -12.34
CA GLY A 115 8.26 19.81 -13.70
C GLY A 115 7.13 20.77 -14.06
N ASP A 116 5.97 20.20 -14.40
CA ASP A 116 4.78 20.98 -14.82
C ASP A 116 3.78 21.23 -13.68
N ARG A 117 4.09 20.83 -12.44
CA ARG A 117 3.20 21.01 -11.29
C ARG A 117 3.87 21.73 -10.13
N TYR A 118 3.07 22.18 -9.16
CA TYR A 118 3.54 22.69 -7.89
C TYR A 118 3.40 21.61 -6.82
N GLU A 119 4.40 21.49 -5.96
CA GLU A 119 4.43 20.59 -4.82
C GLU A 119 4.78 21.34 -3.54
N HIS A 120 4.25 20.90 -2.40
CA HIS A 120 4.66 21.41 -1.11
C HIS A 120 6.07 20.95 -0.77
N VAL A 121 6.90 21.87 -0.29
CA VAL A 121 8.26 21.55 0.18
C VAL A 121 8.16 20.66 1.42
N GLY A 122 8.96 19.59 1.49
CA GLY A 122 9.05 18.73 2.67
C GLY A 122 9.62 19.46 3.88
N GLN A 123 9.23 19.04 5.10
CA GLN A 123 9.88 19.51 6.34
C GLN A 123 11.35 19.05 6.42
N ALA A 124 11.65 17.90 5.81
CA ALA A 124 12.99 17.32 5.69
C ALA A 124 13.18 16.71 4.29
N ASP A 125 14.35 16.16 4.03
CA ASP A 125 14.63 15.36 2.83
C ASP A 125 14.05 13.95 3.00
N TYR A 126 13.10 13.58 2.15
CA TYR A 126 12.45 12.27 2.09
C TYR A 126 12.87 11.46 0.86
N SER A 127 13.92 11.86 0.15
CA SER A 127 14.38 11.21 -1.08
C SER A 127 14.80 9.75 -0.89
N HIS A 128 15.14 9.37 0.35
CA HIS A 128 15.48 7.99 0.72
C HIS A 128 14.26 7.06 0.79
N LEU A 129 13.04 7.62 0.97
CA LEU A 129 11.83 6.82 1.07
C LEU A 129 11.46 6.18 -0.26
N ARG A 130 11.02 4.94 -0.19
CA ARG A 130 10.42 4.18 -1.28
C ARG A 130 9.01 3.77 -0.87
N TYR A 131 8.18 3.53 -1.86
CA TYR A 131 6.75 3.31 -1.64
C TYR A 131 6.26 2.10 -2.43
N VAL A 132 5.58 1.17 -1.78
CA VAL A 132 4.95 0.03 -2.44
C VAL A 132 3.46 0.04 -2.14
N MET A 133 2.63 -0.07 -3.17
CA MET A 133 1.21 -0.33 -3.05
C MET A 133 0.94 -1.80 -3.34
N ILE A 134 0.29 -2.50 -2.41
CA ILE A 134 -0.26 -3.84 -2.59
C ILE A 134 -1.76 -3.73 -2.38
N CYS A 135 -2.52 -3.71 -3.47
CA CYS A 135 -3.96 -3.52 -3.42
C CYS A 135 -4.67 -4.71 -4.06
N GLY A 136 -5.61 -5.31 -3.33
CA GLY A 136 -6.41 -6.43 -3.81
C GLY A 136 -7.88 -6.04 -4.01
N CYS A 137 -8.56 -6.66 -4.97
CA CYS A 137 -10.01 -6.48 -5.14
C CYS A 137 -10.74 -7.82 -5.36
N GLY A 138 -12.05 -7.79 -5.15
CA GLY A 138 -12.94 -8.91 -5.39
C GLY A 138 -13.50 -8.96 -6.82
N PHE A 139 -12.89 -8.29 -7.79
CA PHE A 139 -13.28 -8.33 -9.19
C PHE A 139 -12.40 -9.31 -9.98
N PRO A 140 -12.91 -9.87 -11.11
CA PRO A 140 -12.18 -10.87 -11.90
C PRO A 140 -10.99 -10.32 -12.68
N ASN A 141 -10.87 -8.99 -12.80
CA ASN A 141 -9.77 -8.34 -13.51
C ASN A 141 -9.43 -6.97 -12.93
N SER A 142 -8.34 -6.37 -13.40
CA SER A 142 -7.87 -5.07 -12.93
C SER A 142 -8.50 -3.89 -13.68
N LYS A 143 -9.06 -4.11 -14.86
CA LYS A 143 -9.54 -3.05 -15.75
C LYS A 143 -10.75 -2.33 -15.17
N GLN A 144 -10.70 -0.99 -15.14
CA GLN A 144 -11.74 -0.11 -14.63
C GLN A 144 -12.00 -0.25 -13.11
N ASN A 145 -11.09 -0.92 -12.39
CA ASN A 145 -11.21 -1.13 -10.96
C ASN A 145 -10.15 -0.36 -10.17
N PHE A 146 -8.87 -0.51 -10.49
CA PHE A 146 -7.77 0.05 -9.70
C PHE A 146 -7.35 1.45 -10.13
N GLU A 147 -7.77 1.95 -11.28
CA GLU A 147 -7.27 3.21 -11.85
C GLU A 147 -7.39 4.41 -10.88
N PRO A 148 -8.51 4.61 -10.15
CA PRO A 148 -8.58 5.73 -9.19
C PRO A 148 -7.59 5.59 -8.05
N ALA A 149 -7.43 4.38 -7.46
CA ALA A 149 -6.48 4.13 -6.39
C ALA A 149 -5.03 4.27 -6.86
N VAL A 150 -4.72 3.76 -8.05
CA VAL A 150 -3.39 3.90 -8.69
C VAL A 150 -3.08 5.37 -8.99
N ALA A 151 -4.04 6.11 -9.54
CA ALA A 151 -3.86 7.53 -9.83
C ALA A 151 -3.61 8.33 -8.55
N GLN A 152 -4.38 8.08 -7.48
CA GLN A 152 -4.17 8.70 -6.17
C GLN A 152 -2.77 8.38 -5.63
N PHE A 153 -2.35 7.11 -5.66
CA PHE A 153 -1.05 6.68 -5.14
C PHE A 153 0.12 7.33 -5.88
N LYS A 154 0.04 7.42 -7.20
CA LYS A 154 1.05 8.08 -8.04
C LYS A 154 1.16 9.58 -7.77
N LEU A 155 0.04 10.25 -7.47
CA LEU A 155 0.04 11.66 -7.10
C LEU A 155 0.59 11.91 -5.70
N LEU A 156 0.32 11.01 -4.75
CA LEU A 156 0.86 11.08 -3.38
C LEU A 156 2.37 10.80 -3.35
N PHE A 157 2.83 9.84 -4.13
CA PHE A 157 4.20 9.34 -4.14
C PHE A 157 4.77 9.31 -5.56
N PRO A 158 5.07 10.49 -6.16
CA PRO A 158 5.45 10.59 -7.57
C PRO A 158 6.79 9.90 -7.88
N ASN A 159 7.65 9.78 -6.88
CA ASN A 159 8.99 9.22 -7.03
C ASN A 159 9.17 7.95 -6.19
N GLY A 160 9.87 6.96 -6.74
CA GLY A 160 10.25 5.76 -6.00
C GLY A 160 9.09 4.85 -5.59
N HIS A 161 8.02 4.75 -6.41
CA HIS A 161 6.88 3.88 -6.14
C HIS A 161 6.85 2.62 -7.01
N THR A 162 6.31 1.55 -6.42
CA THR A 162 5.98 0.28 -7.09
C THR A 162 4.54 -0.11 -6.76
N ILE A 163 3.80 -0.63 -7.73
CA ILE A 163 2.36 -0.88 -7.58
C ILE A 163 2.02 -2.30 -7.99
N LEU A 164 1.49 -3.08 -7.04
CA LEU A 164 0.93 -4.41 -7.24
C LEU A 164 -0.59 -4.34 -7.06
N THR A 165 -1.33 -4.55 -8.14
CA THR A 165 -2.81 -4.62 -8.14
C THR A 165 -3.23 -6.06 -8.41
N VAL A 166 -3.84 -6.71 -7.44
CA VAL A 166 -4.16 -8.15 -7.52
C VAL A 166 -5.68 -8.35 -7.53
N PRO A 167 -6.25 -8.69 -8.71
CA PRO A 167 -7.66 -9.06 -8.79
C PRO A 167 -7.91 -10.40 -8.07
N GLU A 168 -9.18 -10.76 -7.87
CA GLU A 168 -9.60 -12.04 -7.26
C GLU A 168 -9.03 -12.27 -5.85
N SER A 169 -8.61 -11.20 -5.16
CA SER A 169 -7.89 -11.32 -3.89
C SER A 169 -8.64 -12.08 -2.78
N PRO A 170 -9.98 -12.16 -2.71
CA PRO A 170 -10.67 -13.01 -1.74
C PRO A 170 -10.31 -14.49 -1.81
N MET A 171 -9.80 -14.98 -2.96
CA MET A 171 -9.39 -16.38 -3.12
C MET A 171 -8.20 -16.76 -2.22
N PHE A 172 -7.36 -15.81 -1.78
CA PHE A 172 -6.18 -16.12 -0.97
C PHE A 172 -6.51 -16.70 0.42
N ASN A 173 -7.72 -16.51 0.91
CA ASN A 173 -8.20 -17.09 2.16
C ASN A 173 -9.18 -18.26 1.95
N VAL A 174 -9.28 -18.79 0.71
CA VAL A 174 -10.11 -19.95 0.38
C VAL A 174 -9.22 -21.16 0.18
N PRO A 175 -9.23 -22.18 1.09
CA PRO A 175 -8.34 -23.35 0.98
C PRO A 175 -8.47 -24.10 -0.36
N GLN A 176 -9.67 -24.17 -0.91
CA GLN A 176 -9.95 -24.83 -2.19
C GLN A 176 -9.31 -24.12 -3.40
N ALA A 177 -8.97 -22.86 -3.26
CA ALA A 177 -8.30 -22.08 -4.30
C ALA A 177 -6.76 -22.23 -4.27
N ALA A 178 -6.19 -23.03 -3.36
CA ALA A 178 -4.74 -23.17 -3.21
C ALA A 178 -4.02 -23.54 -4.52
N VAL A 179 -4.67 -24.28 -5.42
CA VAL A 179 -4.13 -24.69 -6.72
C VAL A 179 -3.75 -23.48 -7.60
N VAL A 180 -4.41 -22.35 -7.44
CA VAL A 180 -4.14 -21.11 -8.20
C VAL A 180 -3.47 -20.03 -7.34
N THR A 181 -3.78 -19.97 -6.03
CA THR A 181 -3.23 -18.94 -5.15
C THR A 181 -1.80 -19.22 -4.71
N VAL A 182 -1.42 -20.48 -4.49
CA VAL A 182 -0.03 -20.83 -4.12
C VAL A 182 0.96 -20.45 -5.23
N PRO A 183 0.75 -20.81 -6.51
CA PRO A 183 1.63 -20.35 -7.60
C PRO A 183 1.71 -18.84 -7.70
N ARG A 184 0.60 -18.13 -7.45
CA ARG A 184 0.58 -16.66 -7.45
C ARG A 184 1.44 -16.09 -6.32
N LEU A 185 1.37 -16.65 -5.10
CA LEU A 185 2.20 -16.21 -3.98
C LEU A 185 3.69 -16.44 -4.23
N GLU A 186 4.07 -17.52 -4.94
CA GLU A 186 5.46 -17.71 -5.35
C GLU A 186 5.97 -16.63 -6.33
N LEU A 187 5.12 -16.17 -7.28
CA LEU A 187 5.46 -15.01 -8.12
C LEU A 187 5.61 -13.73 -7.29
N VAL A 188 4.77 -13.54 -6.28
CA VAL A 188 4.88 -12.39 -5.37
C VAL A 188 6.14 -12.45 -4.52
N LYS A 189 6.56 -13.64 -4.05
CA LYS A 189 7.85 -13.84 -3.37
C LYS A 189 9.02 -13.47 -4.27
N GLU A 190 9.02 -13.95 -5.51
CA GLU A 190 10.06 -13.60 -6.48
C GLU A 190 10.09 -12.08 -6.73
N ALA A 191 8.92 -11.43 -6.81
CA ALA A 191 8.83 -9.98 -6.95
C ALA A 191 9.42 -9.25 -5.73
N GLY A 192 9.17 -9.74 -4.52
CA GLY A 192 9.76 -9.20 -3.28
C GLY A 192 11.28 -9.35 -3.25
N LYS A 193 11.80 -10.49 -3.67
CA LYS A 193 13.24 -10.75 -3.77
C LYS A 193 13.91 -9.79 -4.76
N GLN A 194 13.39 -9.70 -5.99
CA GLN A 194 13.93 -8.76 -7.00
C GLN A 194 13.89 -7.31 -6.51
N TYR A 195 12.80 -6.93 -5.82
CA TYR A 195 12.67 -5.59 -5.27
C TYR A 195 13.73 -5.30 -4.20
N ALA A 196 14.02 -6.25 -3.32
CA ALA A 196 15.07 -6.10 -2.30
C ALA A 196 16.47 -5.98 -2.92
N GLU A 197 16.75 -6.75 -3.96
CA GLU A 197 18.06 -6.78 -4.65
C GLU A 197 18.31 -5.55 -5.52
N THR A 198 17.27 -5.02 -6.18
CA THR A 198 17.44 -4.03 -7.27
C THR A 198 16.64 -2.73 -7.09
N GLY A 199 15.71 -2.70 -6.15
CA GLY A 199 14.72 -1.62 -5.97
C GLY A 199 13.62 -1.61 -7.05
N LYS A 200 13.53 -2.63 -7.89
CA LYS A 200 12.58 -2.75 -9.00
C LYS A 200 12.08 -4.19 -9.15
N ILE A 201 10.97 -4.34 -9.84
CA ILE A 201 10.42 -5.64 -10.25
C ILE A 201 10.43 -5.66 -11.77
N ASP A 202 10.82 -6.78 -12.37
CA ASP A 202 10.76 -6.99 -13.81
C ASP A 202 9.31 -6.83 -14.32
N ASP A 203 9.14 -6.18 -15.48
CA ASP A 203 7.82 -5.84 -16.02
C ASP A 203 6.97 -7.09 -16.31
N GLU A 204 7.57 -8.18 -16.81
CA GLU A 204 6.85 -9.42 -17.09
C GLU A 204 6.42 -10.11 -15.79
N LEU A 205 7.28 -10.10 -14.76
CA LEU A 205 6.94 -10.63 -13.44
C LEU A 205 5.82 -9.79 -12.80
N LEU A 206 5.93 -8.46 -12.85
CA LEU A 206 4.90 -7.56 -12.31
C LEU A 206 3.56 -7.77 -13.02
N LYS A 207 3.56 -7.90 -14.33
CA LYS A 207 2.39 -8.22 -15.13
C LYS A 207 1.79 -9.57 -14.75
N ALA A 208 2.63 -10.60 -14.55
CA ALA A 208 2.16 -11.92 -14.10
C ALA A 208 1.51 -11.84 -12.72
N VAL A 209 2.10 -11.12 -11.76
CA VAL A 209 1.53 -10.89 -10.43
C VAL A 209 0.17 -10.18 -10.50
N CYS A 210 0.01 -9.20 -11.37
CA CYS A 210 -1.19 -8.37 -11.49
C CYS A 210 -2.28 -8.94 -12.41
N SER A 211 -2.03 -10.09 -13.06
CA SER A 211 -3.01 -10.73 -13.95
C SER A 211 -4.05 -11.55 -13.18
N PRO A 212 -5.26 -11.81 -13.72
CA PRO A 212 -6.21 -12.77 -13.16
C PRO A 212 -5.59 -14.16 -12.96
N MET A 213 -6.07 -14.92 -11.98
CA MET A 213 -5.63 -16.30 -11.69
C MET A 213 -6.47 -17.33 -12.43
N ILE A 214 -7.73 -17.01 -12.72
CA ILE A 214 -8.68 -17.87 -13.44
C ILE A 214 -9.45 -17.06 -14.50
N PRO A 215 -10.17 -17.71 -15.44
CA PRO A 215 -11.04 -17.00 -16.37
C PRO A 215 -12.12 -16.17 -15.67
N GLU A 216 -12.41 -14.98 -16.20
CA GLU A 216 -13.34 -14.01 -15.60
C GLU A 216 -14.72 -14.59 -15.34
N GLU A 217 -15.27 -15.34 -16.31
CA GLU A 217 -16.59 -15.98 -16.20
C GLU A 217 -16.61 -17.05 -15.10
N GLN A 218 -15.49 -17.78 -14.93
CA GLN A 218 -15.37 -18.77 -13.86
C GLN A 218 -15.35 -18.11 -12.48
N TYR A 219 -14.59 -17.03 -12.33
CA TYR A 219 -14.57 -16.27 -11.07
C TYR A 219 -15.94 -15.70 -10.74
N ALA A 220 -16.61 -15.07 -11.73
CA ALA A 220 -17.95 -14.53 -11.55
C ALA A 220 -18.98 -15.60 -11.16
N ALA A 221 -18.89 -16.80 -11.75
CA ALA A 221 -19.76 -17.93 -11.40
C ALA A 221 -19.53 -18.39 -9.94
N ILE A 222 -18.27 -18.46 -9.48
CA ILE A 222 -17.93 -18.80 -8.09
C ILE A 222 -18.52 -17.78 -7.10
N VAL A 223 -18.35 -16.48 -7.37
CA VAL A 223 -18.88 -15.42 -6.52
C VAL A 223 -20.40 -15.47 -6.45
N ASN A 224 -21.06 -15.63 -7.59
CA ASN A 224 -22.54 -15.68 -7.65
C ASN A 224 -23.13 -16.94 -6.99
N ALA A 225 -22.40 -18.05 -6.96
CA ALA A 225 -22.84 -19.28 -6.28
C ALA A 225 -22.70 -19.20 -4.75
N GLY A 226 -21.88 -18.30 -4.24
CA GLY A 226 -21.70 -18.08 -2.79
C GLY A 226 -22.52 -16.91 -2.22
N ALA A 227 -23.35 -16.26 -3.04
CA ALA A 227 -24.15 -15.10 -2.67
C ALA A 227 -25.52 -15.46 -2.07
#